data_a7255d0b50f32550778fadda93576bb9
#
_entry.id   a7255d0b50f32550778fadda93576bb9
#
_cell.length_a   1.000
_cell.length_b   1.000
_cell.length_c   1.000
_cell.angle_alpha   90.00
_cell.angle_beta   90.00
_cell.angle_gamma   90.00
#
_symmetry.space_group_name_H-M   'P 1'
#
loop_
_entity.id
_entity.type
_entity.pdbx_description
1 polymer ?
#
loop_
_entity_poly.entity_id
_entity_poly.type
_entity_poly.pdbx_seq_one_letter_code
_entity_poly.pdbx_strand_id
1 'polypeptide(L)'
;KFGGFYTKKVNEVADPALLTAGPYTFGNPLKAKHAEQYVLQRMNISQSEIFTSPDLKNLTQISDVAAQQKEYNWLSVELMKWKMFDGKMSEGLLFKPENFDPKKKYPVIFYFYERDADGLFAYRGPAPSASTVNIAYFVSNGYLVFDPNIYYKDGEPGNSAYNSVVSAAKYLSKMSWVDSTRMAIQGQSW
;
A
#
# COMPACT_ATOMS: atom_id res chain seq x y z
N LYS A 1 -5.00 7.45 -5.38
CA LYS A 1 -5.31 7.28 -6.83
C LYS A 1 -5.83 5.87 -7.04
N PHE A 2 -6.89 5.69 -7.82
CA PHE A 2 -7.38 4.36 -8.19
C PHE A 2 -6.59 3.83 -9.40
N GLY A 3 -6.23 2.55 -9.36
CA GLY A 3 -5.74 1.83 -10.52
C GLY A 3 -6.85 1.60 -11.54
N GLY A 4 -6.50 1.39 -12.81
CA GLY A 4 -7.48 1.13 -13.85
C GLY A 4 -6.88 0.98 -15.23
N PHE A 5 -7.73 0.59 -16.18
CA PHE A 5 -7.40 0.47 -17.57
C PHE A 5 -8.10 1.54 -18.40
N TYR A 6 -7.40 2.05 -19.39
CA TYR A 6 -7.87 3.02 -20.34
C TYR A 6 -7.55 2.56 -21.76
N THR A 7 -8.36 2.97 -22.70
CA THR A 7 -8.09 2.75 -24.13
C THR A 7 -8.00 4.08 -24.87
N LYS A 8 -7.12 4.13 -25.87
CA LYS A 8 -6.99 5.27 -26.78
C LYS A 8 -6.58 4.77 -28.15
N LYS A 9 -7.19 5.30 -29.19
CA LYS A 9 -6.71 5.06 -30.56
C LYS A 9 -5.45 5.87 -30.82
N VAL A 10 -4.45 5.25 -31.44
CA VAL A 10 -3.11 5.83 -31.60
C VAL A 10 -3.13 7.17 -32.35
N ASN A 11 -4.04 7.34 -33.31
CA ASN A 11 -4.10 8.52 -34.17
C ASN A 11 -5.22 9.51 -33.82
N GLU A 12 -5.86 9.37 -32.64
CA GLU A 12 -6.90 10.29 -32.18
C GLU A 12 -6.34 11.27 -31.13
N VAL A 13 -6.73 12.54 -31.24
CA VAL A 13 -6.37 13.60 -30.28
C VAL A 13 -7.24 13.53 -29.01
N ALA A 14 -8.31 12.71 -29.00
CA ALA A 14 -9.22 12.55 -27.87
C ALA A 14 -8.52 12.03 -26.61
N ASP A 15 -9.07 12.34 -25.44
CA ASP A 15 -8.62 11.78 -24.16
C ASP A 15 -8.83 10.26 -24.10
N PRO A 16 -7.99 9.52 -23.35
CA PRO A 16 -8.20 8.10 -23.15
C PRO A 16 -9.55 7.80 -22.50
N ALA A 17 -10.28 6.83 -23.06
CA ALA A 17 -11.56 6.37 -22.50
C ALA A 17 -11.31 5.34 -21.38
N LEU A 18 -11.98 5.53 -20.23
CA LEU A 18 -11.91 4.61 -19.11
C LEU A 18 -12.58 3.28 -19.47
N LEU A 19 -11.87 2.18 -19.24
CA LEU A 19 -12.41 0.82 -19.32
C LEU A 19 -12.87 0.31 -17.95
N THR A 20 -11.99 0.32 -16.97
CA THR A 20 -12.29 -0.03 -15.58
C THR A 20 -11.37 0.73 -14.63
N ALA A 21 -11.87 1.08 -13.45
CA ALA A 21 -11.08 1.62 -12.35
C ALA A 21 -11.74 1.26 -11.00
N GLY A 22 -10.96 1.34 -9.93
CA GLY A 22 -11.46 1.10 -8.58
C GLY A 22 -10.36 1.18 -7.53
N PRO A 23 -10.71 0.93 -6.25
CA PRO A 23 -9.77 0.90 -5.13
C PRO A 23 -8.93 -0.41 -5.17
N TYR A 24 -8.24 -0.60 -6.28
CA TYR A 24 -7.45 -1.80 -6.58
C TYR A 24 -6.11 -1.42 -7.21
N THR A 25 -5.16 -2.33 -7.06
CA THR A 25 -3.98 -2.41 -7.92
C THR A 25 -4.22 -3.50 -8.95
N PHE A 26 -3.94 -3.21 -10.21
CA PHE A 26 -4.06 -4.16 -11.32
C PHE A 26 -2.67 -4.55 -11.82
N GLY A 27 -2.45 -5.85 -11.99
CA GLY A 27 -1.30 -6.36 -12.74
C GLY A 27 -1.46 -6.10 -14.24
N ASN A 28 -0.35 -6.18 -14.97
CA ASN A 28 -0.38 -6.04 -16.42
C ASN A 28 -1.23 -7.15 -17.06
N PRO A 29 -2.22 -6.81 -17.89
CA PRO A 29 -3.04 -7.81 -18.54
C PRO A 29 -2.25 -8.60 -19.59
N LEU A 30 -2.38 -9.91 -19.55
CA LEU A 30 -1.83 -10.81 -20.56
C LEU A 30 -2.92 -11.14 -21.57
N LYS A 31 -2.74 -10.73 -22.83
CA LYS A 31 -3.68 -11.03 -23.91
C LYS A 31 -3.40 -12.42 -24.48
N ALA A 32 -4.45 -13.19 -24.71
CA ALA A 32 -4.37 -14.46 -25.43
C ALA A 32 -3.90 -14.26 -26.88
N LYS A 33 -3.08 -15.19 -27.40
CA LYS A 33 -2.51 -15.08 -28.74
C LYS A 33 -3.55 -15.17 -29.85
N HIS A 34 -4.59 -15.96 -29.66
CA HIS A 34 -5.56 -16.32 -30.71
C HIS A 34 -7.02 -16.05 -30.32
N ALA A 35 -7.25 -15.23 -29.25
CA ALA A 35 -8.60 -14.88 -28.81
C ALA A 35 -8.61 -13.46 -28.22
N GLU A 36 -9.77 -12.81 -28.25
CA GLU A 36 -10.02 -11.57 -27.52
C GLU A 36 -10.29 -11.92 -26.05
N GLN A 37 -9.24 -12.29 -25.35
CA GLN A 37 -9.28 -12.69 -23.96
C GLN A 37 -8.02 -12.22 -23.24
N TYR A 38 -8.19 -11.68 -22.05
CA TYR A 38 -7.13 -11.21 -21.18
C TYR A 38 -7.18 -11.99 -19.85
N VAL A 39 -6.00 -12.19 -19.25
CA VAL A 39 -5.85 -12.65 -17.87
C VAL A 39 -5.06 -11.58 -17.14
N LEU A 40 -5.51 -11.22 -15.94
CA LEU A 40 -4.87 -10.19 -15.13
C LEU A 40 -5.05 -10.47 -13.64
N GLN A 41 -4.16 -9.92 -12.84
CA GLN A 41 -4.28 -9.89 -11.41
C GLN A 41 -4.98 -8.59 -10.99
N ARG A 42 -5.92 -8.68 -10.07
CA ARG A 42 -6.50 -7.55 -9.34
C ARG A 42 -6.30 -7.76 -7.85
N MET A 43 -5.77 -6.76 -7.17
CA MET A 43 -5.47 -6.87 -5.76
C MET A 43 -5.88 -5.61 -4.98
N ASN A 44 -6.11 -5.81 -3.71
CA ASN A 44 -6.14 -4.80 -2.67
C ASN A 44 -5.49 -5.38 -1.40
N ILE A 45 -5.59 -4.70 -0.28
CA ILE A 45 -4.94 -5.14 0.96
C ILE A 45 -5.45 -6.50 1.47
N SER A 46 -6.68 -6.89 1.17
CA SER A 46 -7.33 -8.10 1.68
C SER A 46 -7.41 -9.24 0.65
N GLN A 47 -7.08 -8.99 -0.61
CA GLN A 47 -7.19 -10.01 -1.65
C GLN A 47 -6.22 -9.78 -2.80
N SER A 48 -5.82 -10.87 -3.45
CA SER A 48 -4.99 -10.86 -4.64
C SER A 48 -5.45 -12.00 -5.54
N GLU A 49 -6.34 -11.67 -6.50
CA GLU A 49 -7.06 -12.67 -7.28
C GLU A 49 -6.76 -12.52 -8.77
N ILE A 50 -6.93 -13.63 -9.50
CA ILE A 50 -6.81 -13.68 -10.95
C ILE A 50 -8.18 -13.53 -11.58
N PHE A 51 -8.22 -12.69 -12.61
CA PHE A 51 -9.42 -12.41 -13.38
C PHE A 51 -9.18 -12.69 -14.86
N THR A 52 -10.24 -13.04 -15.55
CA THR A 52 -10.28 -13.07 -17.01
C THR A 52 -11.27 -12.03 -17.53
N SER A 53 -11.03 -11.54 -18.76
CA SER A 53 -11.88 -10.53 -19.38
C SER A 53 -11.73 -10.52 -20.91
N PRO A 54 -12.82 -10.38 -21.68
CA PRO A 54 -12.74 -10.19 -23.11
C PRO A 54 -12.38 -8.74 -23.50
N ASP A 55 -12.58 -7.77 -22.63
CA ASP A 55 -12.60 -6.34 -22.99
C ASP A 55 -11.96 -5.41 -21.95
N LEU A 56 -11.42 -5.95 -20.86
CA LEU A 56 -10.88 -5.22 -19.70
C LEU A 56 -11.93 -4.34 -18.96
N LYS A 57 -13.22 -4.47 -19.30
CA LYS A 57 -14.34 -3.84 -18.59
C LYS A 57 -15.07 -4.84 -17.71
N ASN A 58 -15.37 -6.00 -18.29
CA ASN A 58 -16.11 -7.08 -17.64
C ASN A 58 -15.12 -8.10 -17.07
N LEU A 59 -14.82 -7.99 -15.78
CA LEU A 59 -13.85 -8.87 -15.11
C LEU A 59 -14.58 -10.04 -14.45
N THR A 60 -14.18 -11.27 -14.79
CA THR A 60 -14.65 -12.50 -14.15
C THR A 60 -13.53 -13.11 -13.33
N GLN A 61 -13.75 -13.27 -12.02
CA GLN A 61 -12.78 -13.90 -11.11
C GLN A 61 -12.67 -15.40 -11.41
N ILE A 62 -11.45 -15.92 -11.47
CA ILE A 62 -11.13 -17.32 -11.75
C ILE A 62 -10.25 -17.98 -10.68
N SER A 63 -9.90 -17.25 -9.62
CA SER A 63 -9.20 -17.79 -8.44
C SER A 63 -9.93 -17.41 -7.14
N ASP A 64 -9.64 -18.12 -6.05
CA ASP A 64 -10.16 -17.83 -4.70
C ASP A 64 -9.03 -18.02 -3.66
N VAL A 65 -7.96 -17.24 -3.82
CA VAL A 65 -6.80 -17.30 -2.92
C VAL A 65 -7.13 -16.66 -1.57
N ALA A 66 -7.99 -15.65 -1.55
CA ALA A 66 -8.40 -14.97 -0.33
C ALA A 66 -9.11 -15.89 0.67
N ALA A 67 -9.71 -16.99 0.23
CA ALA A 67 -10.31 -17.98 1.13
C ALA A 67 -9.31 -18.54 2.15
N GLN A 68 -8.05 -18.68 1.76
CA GLN A 68 -6.97 -19.20 2.64
C GLN A 68 -6.59 -18.23 3.76
N GLN A 69 -6.92 -16.95 3.63
CA GLN A 69 -6.56 -15.93 4.62
C GLN A 69 -7.50 -15.91 5.83
N LYS A 70 -8.70 -16.49 5.70
CA LYS A 70 -9.75 -16.45 6.74
C LYS A 70 -9.34 -17.03 8.09
N GLU A 71 -8.32 -17.89 8.09
CA GLU A 71 -7.79 -18.54 9.30
C GLU A 71 -6.74 -17.67 10.02
N TYR A 72 -6.35 -16.55 9.43
CA TYR A 72 -5.27 -15.69 9.94
C TYR A 72 -5.81 -14.31 10.32
N ASN A 73 -5.21 -13.72 11.35
CA ASN A 73 -5.43 -12.32 11.67
C ASN A 73 -4.74 -11.46 10.61
N TRP A 74 -5.52 -10.97 9.65
CA TRP A 74 -5.00 -10.20 8.52
C TRP A 74 -4.71 -8.75 8.91
N LEU A 75 -4.56 -7.89 7.95
CA LEU A 75 -4.25 -6.49 8.16
C LEU A 75 -5.20 -5.57 7.38
N SER A 76 -5.35 -4.38 7.88
CA SER A 76 -5.98 -3.25 7.20
C SER A 76 -4.95 -2.15 6.95
N VAL A 77 -5.24 -1.24 6.03
CA VAL A 77 -4.39 -0.10 5.70
C VAL A 77 -5.19 1.19 5.68
N GLU A 78 -4.59 2.26 6.17
CA GLU A 78 -5.18 3.59 6.17
C GLU A 78 -4.17 4.61 5.65
N LEU A 79 -4.61 5.50 4.74
CA LEU A 79 -3.81 6.63 4.29
C LEU A 79 -3.88 7.75 5.33
N MET A 80 -2.78 7.98 6.02
CA MET A 80 -2.63 9.05 7.00
C MET A 80 -2.01 10.28 6.37
N LYS A 81 -2.40 11.47 6.87
CA LYS A 81 -1.81 12.75 6.44
C LYS A 81 -1.42 13.57 7.66
N TRP A 82 -0.26 14.20 7.60
CA TRP A 82 0.23 15.06 8.67
C TRP A 82 1.03 16.23 8.13
N LYS A 83 1.25 17.22 8.98
CA LYS A 83 2.10 18.38 8.68
C LYS A 83 3.53 18.09 9.14
N MET A 84 4.48 18.16 8.24
CA MET A 84 5.92 18.02 8.52
C MET A 84 6.48 19.26 9.23
N PHE A 85 7.73 19.19 9.67
CA PHE A 85 8.40 20.31 10.37
C PHE A 85 8.58 21.54 9.49
N ASP A 86 8.77 21.36 8.18
CA ASP A 86 8.86 22.44 7.20
C ASP A 86 7.49 23.05 6.82
N GLY A 87 6.43 22.62 7.46
CA GLY A 87 5.08 23.11 7.25
C GLY A 87 4.32 22.49 6.08
N LYS A 88 4.94 21.65 5.25
CA LYS A 88 4.28 20.95 4.14
C LYS A 88 3.48 19.76 4.63
N MET A 89 2.45 19.41 3.87
CA MET A 89 1.70 18.18 4.11
C MET A 89 2.45 16.98 3.54
N SER A 90 2.50 15.90 4.32
CA SER A 90 2.95 14.59 3.90
C SER A 90 1.86 13.56 4.10
N GLU A 91 2.05 12.37 3.53
CA GLU A 91 1.16 11.23 3.66
C GLU A 91 1.96 9.93 3.78
N GLY A 92 1.31 8.90 4.33
CA GLY A 92 1.91 7.58 4.51
C GLY A 92 0.85 6.54 4.80
N LEU A 93 1.24 5.28 4.76
CA LEU A 93 0.37 4.13 4.98
C LEU A 93 0.52 3.63 6.42
N LEU A 94 -0.59 3.59 7.15
CA LEU A 94 -0.67 2.95 8.45
C LEU A 94 -1.30 1.56 8.30
N PHE A 95 -0.51 0.54 8.56
CA PHE A 95 -0.96 -0.85 8.59
C PHE A 95 -1.34 -1.24 10.03
N LYS A 96 -2.54 -1.78 10.19
CA LYS A 96 -3.13 -2.17 11.47
C LYS A 96 -3.59 -3.62 11.41
N PRO A 97 -3.54 -4.38 12.53
CA PRO A 97 -4.14 -5.71 12.56
C PRO A 97 -5.65 -5.63 12.30
N GLU A 98 -6.22 -6.65 11.68
CA GLU A 98 -7.65 -6.71 11.38
C GLU A 98 -8.52 -6.57 12.63
N ASN A 99 -8.05 -7.13 13.75
CA ASN A 99 -8.68 -7.04 15.06
C ASN A 99 -8.21 -5.82 15.88
N PHE A 100 -7.83 -4.72 15.23
CA PHE A 100 -7.38 -3.50 15.88
C PHE A 100 -8.41 -2.97 16.90
N ASP A 101 -7.94 -2.74 18.13
CA ASP A 101 -8.74 -2.18 19.20
C ASP A 101 -8.17 -0.80 19.62
N PRO A 102 -8.89 0.30 19.37
CA PRO A 102 -8.41 1.65 19.69
C PRO A 102 -8.22 1.92 21.20
N LYS A 103 -8.64 1.01 22.07
CA LYS A 103 -8.42 1.09 23.52
C LYS A 103 -7.09 0.48 23.96
N LYS A 104 -6.44 -0.29 23.11
CA LYS A 104 -5.11 -0.87 23.35
C LYS A 104 -4.01 0.04 22.83
N LYS A 105 -2.80 -0.15 23.38
CA LYS A 105 -1.59 0.51 22.89
C LYS A 105 -0.74 -0.46 22.10
N TYR A 106 -0.29 -0.01 20.93
CA TYR A 106 0.49 -0.80 20.01
C TYR A 106 1.89 -0.21 19.81
N PRO A 107 2.93 -1.05 19.75
CA PRO A 107 4.25 -0.64 19.28
C PRO A 107 4.18 -0.30 17.78
N VAL A 108 5.02 0.61 17.33
CA VAL A 108 5.05 1.07 15.92
C VAL A 108 6.42 0.83 15.32
N ILE A 109 6.46 0.25 14.13
CA ILE A 109 7.65 0.17 13.29
C ILE A 109 7.48 1.15 12.14
N PHE A 110 8.40 2.11 12.02
CA PHE A 110 8.51 2.98 10.84
C PHE A 110 9.41 2.28 9.84
N TYR A 111 8.82 1.89 8.73
CA TYR A 111 9.52 1.32 7.59
C TYR A 111 9.37 2.28 6.42
N PHE A 112 10.44 2.58 5.72
CA PHE A 112 10.40 3.54 4.63
C PHE A 112 11.47 3.27 3.58
N TYR A 113 11.14 3.66 2.36
CA TYR A 113 12.08 3.71 1.25
C TYR A 113 12.04 5.10 0.60
N GLU A 114 10.98 5.43 -0.11
CA GLU A 114 10.80 6.73 -0.74
C GLU A 114 9.33 7.18 -0.69
N ARG A 115 8.50 6.78 -1.67
CA ARG A 115 7.12 7.25 -1.84
C ARG A 115 6.16 6.07 -2.01
N ASP A 116 5.92 5.37 -0.94
CA ASP A 116 5.18 4.11 -0.95
C ASP A 116 3.67 4.26 -0.74
N ALA A 117 3.16 5.49 -0.47
CA ALA A 117 1.72 5.73 -0.27
C ALA A 117 0.88 5.47 -1.53
N ASP A 118 1.48 5.47 -2.72
CA ASP A 118 0.82 5.02 -3.96
C ASP A 118 0.44 3.52 -3.91
N GLY A 119 1.07 2.74 -3.02
CA GLY A 119 0.78 1.33 -2.74
C GLY A 119 -0.43 1.07 -1.82
N LEU A 120 -1.32 2.03 -1.59
CA LEU A 120 -2.49 1.91 -0.69
C LEU A 120 -3.34 0.67 -0.99
N PHE A 121 -3.46 0.28 -2.24
CA PHE A 121 -4.23 -0.88 -2.68
C PHE A 121 -3.36 -2.08 -3.05
N ALA A 122 -2.08 -2.09 -2.67
CA ALA A 122 -1.21 -3.23 -2.92
C ALA A 122 -1.48 -4.35 -1.90
N TYR A 123 -1.53 -5.58 -2.36
CA TYR A 123 -1.57 -6.75 -1.50
C TYR A 123 -0.22 -6.94 -0.81
N ARG A 124 -0.25 -7.14 0.51
CA ARG A 124 0.94 -7.34 1.34
C ARG A 124 0.94 -8.75 1.93
N GLY A 125 1.18 -9.75 1.08
CA GLY A 125 1.29 -11.15 1.53
C GLY A 125 2.48 -11.37 2.46
N PRO A 126 2.38 -12.32 3.41
CA PRO A 126 3.51 -12.73 4.23
C PRO A 126 4.55 -13.41 3.33
N ALA A 127 5.78 -12.93 3.42
CA ALA A 127 6.90 -13.51 2.70
C ALA A 127 8.19 -13.34 3.51
N PRO A 128 9.12 -14.31 3.48
CA PRO A 128 10.43 -14.10 4.05
C PRO A 128 11.13 -12.90 3.40
N SER A 129 11.79 -12.09 4.21
CA SER A 129 12.56 -10.95 3.72
C SER A 129 13.88 -10.86 4.48
N ALA A 130 14.98 -10.65 3.74
CA ALA A 130 16.29 -10.45 4.30
C ALA A 130 16.60 -8.98 4.63
N SER A 131 15.89 -8.03 4.02
CA SER A 131 16.24 -6.60 4.07
C SER A 131 15.07 -5.66 4.31
N THR A 132 13.84 -6.12 4.20
CA THR A 132 12.65 -5.30 4.37
C THR A 132 11.78 -5.80 5.52
N VAL A 133 10.97 -4.92 6.10
CA VAL A 133 9.96 -5.32 7.10
C VAL A 133 8.89 -6.18 6.42
N ASN A 134 8.66 -7.38 6.93
CA ASN A 134 7.49 -8.18 6.57
C ASN A 134 6.27 -7.58 7.28
N ILE A 135 5.57 -6.68 6.61
CA ILE A 135 4.45 -5.91 7.17
C ILE A 135 3.37 -6.84 7.73
N ALA A 136 2.96 -7.84 6.93
CA ALA A 136 1.91 -8.78 7.34
C ALA A 136 2.29 -9.56 8.61
N TYR A 137 3.56 -9.99 8.73
CA TYR A 137 4.05 -10.71 9.89
C TYR A 137 4.00 -9.84 11.16
N PHE A 138 4.55 -8.63 11.12
CA PHE A 138 4.58 -7.77 12.30
C PHE A 138 3.19 -7.33 12.71
N VAL A 139 2.34 -6.97 11.75
CA VAL A 139 0.97 -6.52 12.03
C VAL A 139 0.12 -7.65 12.62
N SER A 140 0.21 -8.88 12.10
CA SER A 140 -0.50 -10.03 12.68
C SER A 140 -0.04 -10.38 14.10
N ASN A 141 1.18 -9.98 14.47
CA ASN A 141 1.73 -10.13 15.81
C ASN A 141 1.51 -8.89 16.73
N GLY A 142 0.58 -8.02 16.36
CA GLY A 142 0.15 -6.91 17.23
C GLY A 142 1.03 -5.66 17.18
N TYR A 143 1.80 -5.47 16.12
CA TYR A 143 2.48 -4.22 15.83
C TYR A 143 1.66 -3.37 14.85
N LEU A 144 1.89 -2.07 14.88
CA LEU A 144 1.57 -1.19 13.77
C LEU A 144 2.81 -1.03 12.90
N VAL A 145 2.62 -0.97 11.60
CA VAL A 145 3.70 -0.57 10.67
C VAL A 145 3.26 0.72 9.99
N PHE A 146 4.12 1.72 10.01
CA PHE A 146 3.88 2.98 9.35
C PHE A 146 4.94 3.23 8.26
N ASP A 147 4.46 3.47 7.06
CA ASP A 147 5.29 3.67 5.86
C ASP A 147 5.06 5.11 5.36
N PRO A 148 5.87 6.09 5.84
CA PRO A 148 5.74 7.48 5.46
C PRO A 148 6.39 7.75 4.10
N ASN A 149 5.71 8.53 3.26
CA ASN A 149 6.38 9.12 2.09
C ASN A 149 7.52 10.03 2.52
N ILE A 150 8.65 9.93 1.82
CA ILE A 150 9.77 10.85 1.95
C ILE A 150 9.86 11.68 0.67
N TYR A 151 9.87 13.00 0.84
CA TYR A 151 10.04 13.96 -0.26
C TYR A 151 11.47 14.47 -0.23
N TYR A 152 12.33 13.76 -0.95
CA TYR A 152 13.74 14.08 -0.99
C TYR A 152 14.01 15.42 -1.68
N LYS A 153 14.92 16.18 -1.09
CA LYS A 153 15.50 17.37 -1.67
C LYS A 153 16.95 17.07 -2.07
N ASP A 154 17.32 17.48 -3.27
CA ASP A 154 18.65 17.26 -3.81
C ASP A 154 19.74 17.81 -2.87
N GLY A 155 20.73 16.99 -2.58
CA GLY A 155 21.80 17.31 -1.65
C GLY A 155 21.46 17.20 -0.17
N GLU A 156 20.18 16.95 0.20
CA GLU A 156 19.74 16.91 1.59
C GLU A 156 18.95 15.62 1.94
N PRO A 157 19.41 14.40 1.58
CA PRO A 157 18.61 13.20 1.78
C PRO A 157 18.32 12.91 3.27
N GLY A 158 19.32 13.11 4.15
CA GLY A 158 19.15 12.88 5.58
C GLY A 158 18.16 13.84 6.22
N ASN A 159 18.22 15.14 5.89
CA ASN A 159 17.26 16.13 6.39
C ASN A 159 15.85 15.87 5.86
N SER A 160 15.72 15.42 4.63
CA SER A 160 14.43 15.07 4.02
C SER A 160 13.79 13.87 4.73
N ALA A 161 14.57 12.82 4.99
CA ALA A 161 14.10 11.65 5.74
C ALA A 161 13.74 12.03 7.19
N TYR A 162 14.59 12.81 7.87
CA TYR A 162 14.31 13.31 9.22
C TYR A 162 12.98 14.09 9.28
N ASN A 163 12.80 15.05 8.35
CA ASN A 163 11.60 15.87 8.28
C ASN A 163 10.34 15.01 8.10
N SER A 164 10.38 13.99 7.26
CA SER A 164 9.24 13.10 6.99
C SER A 164 9.00 12.12 8.14
N VAL A 165 10.00 11.32 8.51
CA VAL A 165 9.84 10.19 9.44
C VAL A 165 9.65 10.67 10.87
N VAL A 166 10.46 11.63 11.35
CA VAL A 166 10.36 12.08 12.75
C VAL A 166 9.12 12.93 12.98
N SER A 167 8.69 13.72 12.00
CA SER A 167 7.41 14.43 12.11
C SER A 167 6.22 13.48 12.14
N ALA A 168 6.27 12.38 11.35
CA ALA A 168 5.28 11.31 11.40
C ALA A 168 5.24 10.63 12.79
N ALA A 169 6.40 10.31 13.35
CA ALA A 169 6.49 9.71 14.68
C ALA A 169 5.88 10.64 15.76
N LYS A 170 6.18 11.95 15.72
CA LYS A 170 5.57 12.94 16.61
C LYS A 170 4.05 13.10 16.37
N TYR A 171 3.58 12.92 15.16
CA TYR A 171 2.17 12.92 14.85
C TYR A 171 1.47 11.69 15.44
N LEU A 172 1.99 10.50 15.17
CA LEU A 172 1.42 9.24 15.65
C LEU A 172 1.50 9.10 17.17
N SER A 173 2.55 9.62 17.84
CA SER A 173 2.68 9.58 19.31
C SER A 173 1.55 10.28 20.07
N LYS A 174 0.75 11.12 19.40
CA LYS A 174 -0.43 11.78 19.98
C LYS A 174 -1.67 10.88 19.97
N MET A 175 -1.65 9.78 19.25
CA MET A 175 -2.78 8.86 19.17
C MET A 175 -2.84 7.99 20.43
N SER A 176 -4.01 7.86 21.03
CA SER A 176 -4.19 7.12 22.31
C SER A 176 -3.80 5.65 22.22
N TRP A 177 -3.92 5.07 21.01
CA TRP A 177 -3.60 3.69 20.71
C TRP A 177 -2.13 3.45 20.28
N VAL A 178 -1.29 4.47 20.28
CA VAL A 178 0.14 4.32 20.01
C VAL A 178 0.90 4.24 21.34
N ASP A 179 1.77 3.25 21.47
CA ASP A 179 2.76 3.21 22.53
C ASP A 179 4.01 3.99 22.10
N SER A 180 4.06 5.26 22.49
CA SER A 180 5.16 6.16 22.12
C SER A 180 6.51 5.78 22.77
N THR A 181 6.53 4.83 23.70
CA THR A 181 7.77 4.31 24.33
C THR A 181 8.33 3.10 23.56
N ARG A 182 7.56 2.54 22.62
CA ARG A 182 7.92 1.37 21.82
C ARG A 182 7.80 1.68 20.33
N MET A 183 8.66 2.57 19.84
CA MET A 183 8.79 2.93 18.44
C MET A 183 10.13 2.48 17.91
N ALA A 184 10.13 1.82 16.75
CA ALA A 184 11.32 1.37 16.02
C ALA A 184 11.34 1.96 14.63
N ILE A 185 12.52 2.00 14.02
CA ILE A 185 12.75 2.51 12.67
C ILE A 185 13.58 1.50 11.87
N GLN A 186 13.18 1.27 10.63
CA GLN A 186 13.98 0.52 9.66
C GLN A 186 13.88 1.18 8.29
N GLY A 187 15.02 1.52 7.71
CA GLY A 187 15.19 1.86 6.30
C GLY A 187 15.91 0.75 5.56
N GLN A 188 15.78 0.73 4.22
CA GLN A 188 16.46 -0.20 3.35
C GLN A 188 16.99 0.53 2.12
N SER A 189 18.27 0.27 1.77
CA SER A 189 18.97 0.83 0.61
C SER A 189 19.03 2.37 0.63
N TRP A 190 18.08 3.01 -0.02
CA TRP A 190 18.00 4.47 -0.11
C TRP A 190 17.49 5.10 1.18
#